data_bda35d7d8d6d3884bcf2ac3f7b758847
#
_entry.id   bda35d7d8d6d3884bcf2ac3f7b758847
#
_cell.length_a   1.000
_cell.length_b   1.000
_cell.length_c   1.000
_cell.angle_alpha   90.00
_cell.angle_beta   90.00
_cell.angle_gamma   90.00
#
_symmetry.space_group_name_H-M   'P 1'
#
loop_
_entity.id
_entity.type
_entity.pdbx_description
1 polymer ?
#
loop_
_entity_poly.entity_id
_entity_poly.type
_entity_poly.pdbx_seq_one_letter_code
_entity_poly.pdbx_strand_id
1 'polypeptide(L)'
;NELLNKLILDIKNEIDESEKLRQEAKVLLDSAQNKLDTAQTVSNDILQQAKKDSDHLIIEMNDKFHKSSEIKKNLAENKISQMKEAALKEIKDVSIKIAVDSVKKIINTSVDKSKLDSLFEKNLEETKIALKKISS
;
A
#
# COMPACT_ATOMS: atom_id res chain seq x y z
N ASN A 1 28.68 -74.27 51.04
CA ASN A 1 29.09 -73.33 50.03
C ASN A 1 28.06 -72.28 49.73
N GLU A 2 27.36 -71.76 50.74
CA GLU A 2 26.39 -70.67 50.64
C GLU A 2 27.05 -69.34 50.12
N LEU A 3 28.29 -69.08 50.52
CA LEU A 3 29.09 -67.93 50.12
C LEU A 3 29.29 -67.86 48.59
N LEU A 4 29.60 -69.01 47.98
CA LEU A 4 29.87 -69.10 46.53
C LEU A 4 28.59 -68.94 45.73
N ASN A 5 27.46 -69.49 46.21
CA ASN A 5 26.14 -69.31 45.55
C ASN A 5 25.63 -67.86 45.62
N LYS A 6 25.89 -67.24 46.77
CA LYS A 6 25.54 -65.79 46.92
C LYS A 6 26.35 -64.91 45.97
N LEU A 7 27.67 -65.17 45.86
CA LEU A 7 28.53 -64.41 44.94
C LEU A 7 28.12 -64.59 43.46
N ILE A 8 27.75 -65.81 43.06
CA ILE A 8 27.25 -66.11 41.71
C ILE A 8 25.93 -65.37 41.44
N LEU A 9 25.02 -65.32 42.43
CA LEU A 9 23.75 -64.64 42.31
C LEU A 9 23.97 -63.14 42.19
N ASP A 10 24.86 -62.54 42.99
CA ASP A 10 25.16 -61.09 42.95
C ASP A 10 25.77 -60.69 41.59
N ILE A 11 26.73 -61.49 41.09
CA ILE A 11 27.36 -61.32 39.77
C ILE A 11 26.26 -61.37 38.64
N LYS A 12 25.37 -62.36 38.73
CA LYS A 12 24.29 -62.52 37.75
C LYS A 12 23.37 -61.34 37.78
N ASN A 13 22.99 -60.84 38.96
CA ASN A 13 22.13 -59.65 39.10
C ASN A 13 22.84 -58.40 38.52
N GLU A 14 24.14 -58.21 38.79
CA GLU A 14 24.89 -57.09 38.20
C GLU A 14 24.95 -57.14 36.66
N ILE A 15 25.13 -58.37 36.10
CA ILE A 15 25.11 -58.55 34.65
C ILE A 15 23.72 -58.22 34.09
N ASP A 16 22.63 -58.69 34.70
CA ASP A 16 21.25 -58.42 34.25
C ASP A 16 20.93 -56.95 34.35
N GLU A 17 21.37 -56.29 35.44
CA GLU A 17 21.21 -54.81 35.57
C GLU A 17 22.00 -54.03 34.52
N SER A 18 23.26 -54.44 34.27
CA SER A 18 24.09 -53.82 33.23
C SER A 18 23.48 -53.98 31.83
N GLU A 19 22.92 -55.16 31.52
CA GLU A 19 22.28 -55.42 30.24
C GLU A 19 20.98 -54.59 30.08
N LYS A 20 20.19 -54.48 31.14
CA LYS A 20 19.00 -53.62 31.18
C LYS A 20 19.37 -52.14 30.97
N LEU A 21 20.38 -51.66 31.69
CA LEU A 21 20.85 -50.28 31.57
C LEU A 21 21.36 -49.99 30.14
N ARG A 22 22.08 -50.94 29.54
CA ARG A 22 22.56 -50.83 28.14
C ARG A 22 21.39 -50.77 27.18
N GLN A 23 20.35 -51.55 27.38
CA GLN A 23 19.16 -51.53 26.55
C GLN A 23 18.36 -50.21 26.69
N GLU A 24 18.22 -49.71 27.92
CA GLU A 24 17.60 -48.41 28.16
C GLU A 24 18.39 -47.27 27.53
N ALA A 25 19.71 -47.29 27.62
CA ALA A 25 20.59 -46.30 26.96
C ALA A 25 20.45 -46.34 25.44
N LYS A 26 20.35 -47.54 24.84
CA LYS A 26 20.13 -47.70 23.40
C LYS A 26 18.79 -47.13 22.97
N VAL A 27 17.70 -47.44 23.69
CA VAL A 27 16.36 -46.89 23.40
C VAL A 27 16.36 -45.36 23.52
N LEU A 28 17.04 -44.82 24.53
CA LEU A 28 17.15 -43.38 24.71
C LEU A 28 17.92 -42.70 23.54
N LEU A 29 19.01 -43.36 23.11
CA LEU A 29 19.80 -42.87 21.97
C LEU A 29 18.98 -42.86 20.67
N ASP A 30 18.27 -43.96 20.39
CA ASP A 30 17.41 -44.07 19.21
C ASP A 30 16.29 -43.03 19.26
N SER A 31 15.71 -42.82 20.44
CA SER A 31 14.69 -41.75 20.63
C SER A 31 15.24 -40.33 20.41
N ALA A 32 16.47 -40.08 20.92
CA ALA A 32 17.13 -38.79 20.70
C ALA A 32 17.47 -38.57 19.22
N GLN A 33 17.96 -39.59 18.54
CA GLN A 33 18.22 -39.51 17.10
C GLN A 33 16.96 -39.21 16.30
N ASN A 34 15.87 -39.92 16.58
CA ASN A 34 14.57 -39.68 15.92
C ASN A 34 14.05 -38.26 16.17
N LYS A 35 14.23 -37.73 17.38
CA LYS A 35 13.86 -36.33 17.68
C LYS A 35 14.70 -35.33 16.89
N LEU A 36 16.01 -35.58 16.74
CA LEU A 36 16.87 -34.73 15.92
C LEU A 36 16.48 -34.76 14.46
N ASP A 37 16.22 -35.94 13.90
CA ASP A 37 15.79 -36.07 12.49
C ASP A 37 14.46 -35.38 12.24
N THR A 38 13.53 -35.53 13.18
CA THR A 38 12.23 -34.83 13.12
C THR A 38 12.42 -33.31 13.21
N ALA A 39 13.25 -32.83 14.14
CA ALA A 39 13.55 -31.42 14.30
C ALA A 39 14.18 -30.80 13.03
N GLN A 40 15.09 -31.55 12.41
CA GLN A 40 15.74 -31.18 11.15
C GLN A 40 14.71 -31.04 10.03
N THR A 41 13.80 -31.99 9.89
CA THR A 41 12.74 -31.98 8.88
C THR A 41 11.80 -30.79 9.10
N VAL A 42 11.32 -30.61 10.34
CA VAL A 42 10.44 -29.48 10.69
C VAL A 42 11.13 -28.14 10.44
N SER A 43 12.42 -28.02 10.77
CA SER A 43 13.21 -26.82 10.51
C SER A 43 13.28 -26.49 9.00
N ASN A 44 13.53 -27.50 8.18
CA ASN A 44 13.58 -27.34 6.73
C ASN A 44 12.21 -26.94 6.17
N ASP A 45 11.14 -27.54 6.66
CA ASP A 45 9.76 -27.20 6.24
C ASP A 45 9.39 -25.76 6.61
N ILE A 46 9.76 -25.33 7.83
CA ILE A 46 9.54 -23.93 8.26
C ILE A 46 10.30 -22.96 7.35
N LEU A 47 11.58 -23.24 7.05
CA LEU A 47 12.37 -22.38 6.15
C LEU A 47 11.78 -22.32 4.75
N GLN A 48 11.34 -23.46 4.23
CA GLN A 48 10.71 -23.52 2.91
C GLN A 48 9.39 -22.75 2.87
N GLN A 49 8.57 -22.90 3.91
CA GLN A 49 7.31 -22.16 4.02
C GLN A 49 7.56 -20.66 4.16
N ALA A 50 8.48 -20.25 5.03
CA ALA A 50 8.84 -18.85 5.21
C ALA A 50 9.33 -18.20 3.89
N LYS A 51 10.07 -18.96 3.08
CA LYS A 51 10.51 -18.49 1.77
C LYS A 51 9.33 -18.29 0.81
N LYS A 52 8.43 -19.26 0.75
CA LYS A 52 7.21 -19.15 -0.08
C LYS A 52 6.33 -17.96 0.34
N ASP A 53 6.15 -17.78 1.64
CA ASP A 53 5.35 -16.68 2.18
C ASP A 53 6.01 -15.33 1.88
N SER A 54 7.35 -15.26 1.97
CA SER A 54 8.10 -14.06 1.60
C SER A 54 7.96 -13.72 0.11
N ASP A 55 8.11 -14.71 -0.76
CA ASP A 55 7.96 -14.52 -2.21
C ASP A 55 6.53 -14.06 -2.57
N HIS A 56 5.52 -14.67 -1.93
CA HIS A 56 4.13 -14.27 -2.12
C HIS A 56 3.87 -12.83 -1.64
N LEU A 57 4.41 -12.47 -0.49
CA LEU A 57 4.29 -11.12 0.06
C LEU A 57 4.93 -10.07 -0.85
N ILE A 58 6.09 -10.37 -1.44
CA ILE A 58 6.77 -9.45 -2.38
C ILE A 58 5.88 -9.21 -3.61
N ILE A 59 5.28 -10.26 -4.16
CA ILE A 59 4.38 -10.14 -5.33
C ILE A 59 3.15 -9.29 -4.95
N GLU A 60 2.53 -9.57 -3.82
CA GLU A 60 1.35 -8.83 -3.35
C GLU A 60 1.66 -7.35 -3.09
N MET A 61 2.81 -7.07 -2.46
CA MET A 61 3.23 -5.69 -2.22
C MET A 61 3.52 -4.94 -3.53
N ASN A 62 4.12 -5.62 -4.50
CA ASN A 62 4.40 -5.02 -5.81
C ASN A 62 3.10 -4.66 -6.54
N ASP A 63 2.13 -5.57 -6.54
CA ASP A 63 0.80 -5.33 -7.10
C ASP A 63 0.07 -4.16 -6.43
N LYS A 64 0.07 -4.14 -5.10
CA LYS A 64 -0.51 -3.03 -4.32
C LYS A 64 0.18 -1.70 -4.62
N PHE A 65 1.51 -1.72 -4.74
CA PHE A 65 2.28 -0.52 -5.09
C PHE A 65 1.91 0.00 -6.48
N HIS A 66 1.85 -0.86 -7.48
CA HIS A 66 1.47 -0.46 -8.85
C HIS A 66 0.05 0.11 -8.89
N LYS A 67 -0.92 -0.56 -8.27
CA LYS A 67 -2.31 -0.07 -8.19
C LYS A 67 -2.40 1.29 -7.47
N SER A 68 -1.70 1.43 -6.35
CA SER A 68 -1.68 2.70 -5.61
C SER A 68 -1.02 3.83 -6.41
N SER A 69 0.07 3.53 -7.13
CA SER A 69 0.73 4.50 -8.00
C SER A 69 -0.15 4.97 -9.14
N GLU A 70 -0.88 4.05 -9.77
CA GLU A 70 -1.81 4.38 -10.85
C GLU A 70 -2.98 5.25 -10.36
N ILE A 71 -3.56 4.90 -9.21
CA ILE A 71 -4.61 5.72 -8.58
C ILE A 71 -4.10 7.13 -8.29
N LYS A 72 -2.90 7.26 -7.71
CA LYS A 72 -2.31 8.57 -7.41
C LYS A 72 -2.01 9.38 -8.67
N LYS A 73 -1.53 8.72 -9.73
CA LYS A 73 -1.32 9.35 -11.03
C LYS A 73 -2.63 9.91 -11.59
N ASN A 74 -3.68 9.11 -11.62
CA ASN A 74 -4.99 9.53 -12.13
C ASN A 74 -5.58 10.67 -11.29
N LEU A 75 -5.43 10.61 -9.96
CA LEU A 75 -5.86 11.72 -9.09
C LEU A 75 -5.07 13.01 -9.36
N ALA A 76 -3.77 12.92 -9.59
CA ALA A 76 -2.95 14.08 -9.93
C ALA A 76 -3.33 14.67 -11.29
N GLU A 77 -3.55 13.85 -12.30
CA GLU A 77 -4.00 14.29 -13.63
C GLU A 77 -5.37 14.98 -13.56
N ASN A 78 -6.32 14.39 -12.83
CA ASN A 78 -7.64 15.01 -12.59
C ASN A 78 -7.52 16.34 -11.85
N LYS A 79 -6.63 16.40 -10.85
CA LYS A 79 -6.40 17.66 -10.11
C LYS A 79 -5.81 18.74 -11.00
N ILE A 80 -4.85 18.39 -11.85
CA ILE A 80 -4.25 19.31 -12.82
C ILE A 80 -5.33 19.83 -13.80
N SER A 81 -6.19 18.95 -14.31
CA SER A 81 -7.28 19.33 -15.20
C SER A 81 -8.25 20.32 -14.53
N GLN A 82 -8.67 20.02 -13.29
CA GLN A 82 -9.53 20.91 -12.51
C GLN A 82 -8.88 22.28 -12.25
N MET A 83 -7.60 22.29 -11.92
CA MET A 83 -6.86 23.55 -11.71
C MET A 83 -6.76 24.36 -13.00
N LYS A 84 -6.53 23.70 -14.14
CA LYS A 84 -6.50 24.34 -15.46
C LYS A 84 -7.85 24.97 -15.80
N GLU A 85 -8.93 24.26 -15.59
CA GLU A 85 -10.29 24.78 -15.84
C GLU A 85 -10.62 25.96 -14.92
N ALA A 86 -10.28 25.87 -13.63
CA ALA A 86 -10.47 26.95 -12.68
C ALA A 86 -9.65 28.20 -13.06
N ALA A 87 -8.39 28.02 -13.45
CA ALA A 87 -7.54 29.12 -13.91
C ALA A 87 -8.09 29.79 -15.18
N LEU A 88 -8.55 29.01 -16.16
CA LEU A 88 -9.19 29.54 -17.38
C LEU A 88 -10.45 30.31 -17.06
N LYS A 89 -11.28 29.83 -16.14
CA LYS A 89 -12.48 30.53 -15.68
C LYS A 89 -12.14 31.87 -15.02
N GLU A 90 -11.16 31.86 -14.12
CA GLU A 90 -10.71 33.08 -13.44
C GLU A 90 -10.17 34.13 -14.45
N ILE A 91 -9.36 33.72 -15.42
CA ILE A 91 -8.86 34.60 -16.47
C ILE A 91 -10.01 35.20 -17.27
N LYS A 92 -11.02 34.39 -17.63
CA LYS A 92 -12.22 34.90 -18.34
C LYS A 92 -12.97 35.91 -17.50
N ASP A 93 -13.25 35.64 -16.24
CA ASP A 93 -13.98 36.50 -15.34
C ASP A 93 -13.27 37.84 -15.12
N VAL A 94 -11.95 37.80 -14.91
CA VAL A 94 -11.12 39.02 -14.79
C VAL A 94 -11.08 39.80 -16.08
N SER A 95 -10.95 39.13 -17.23
CA SER A 95 -10.94 39.80 -18.55
C SER A 95 -12.26 40.52 -18.84
N ILE A 96 -13.39 39.88 -18.53
CA ILE A 96 -14.70 40.49 -18.66
C ILE A 96 -14.82 41.73 -17.75
N LYS A 97 -14.40 41.63 -16.50
CA LYS A 97 -14.42 42.71 -15.53
C LYS A 97 -13.60 43.92 -16.02
N ILE A 98 -12.37 43.66 -16.49
CA ILE A 98 -11.48 44.70 -17.04
C ILE A 98 -12.14 45.38 -18.26
N ALA A 99 -12.71 44.62 -19.19
CA ALA A 99 -13.40 45.15 -20.37
C ALA A 99 -14.59 46.04 -19.99
N VAL A 100 -15.41 45.58 -19.05
CA VAL A 100 -16.55 46.32 -18.52
C VAL A 100 -16.12 47.61 -17.83
N ASP A 101 -15.13 47.56 -16.97
CA ASP A 101 -14.62 48.72 -16.24
C ASP A 101 -13.97 49.75 -17.19
N SER A 102 -13.30 49.28 -18.25
CA SER A 102 -12.70 50.13 -19.28
C SER A 102 -13.78 50.88 -20.10
N VAL A 103 -14.83 50.18 -20.51
CA VAL A 103 -15.95 50.75 -21.23
C VAL A 103 -16.68 51.75 -20.35
N LYS A 104 -16.94 51.45 -19.06
CA LYS A 104 -17.50 52.37 -18.09
C LYS A 104 -16.69 53.66 -17.96
N LYS A 105 -15.39 53.57 -17.88
CA LYS A 105 -14.46 54.69 -17.79
C LYS A 105 -14.54 55.61 -19.03
N ILE A 106 -14.55 55.02 -20.22
CA ILE A 106 -14.64 55.75 -21.49
C ILE A 106 -15.98 56.46 -21.59
N ILE A 107 -17.05 55.82 -21.21
CA ILE A 107 -18.42 56.33 -21.25
C ILE A 107 -18.60 57.48 -20.25
N ASN A 108 -18.11 57.36 -19.02
CA ASN A 108 -18.18 58.41 -18.02
C ASN A 108 -17.41 59.67 -18.37
N THR A 109 -16.43 59.60 -19.26
CA THR A 109 -15.64 60.77 -19.70
C THR A 109 -16.17 61.47 -20.94
N SER A 110 -17.04 60.86 -21.75
CA SER A 110 -17.34 61.40 -23.08
C SER A 110 -18.80 61.68 -23.41
N VAL A 111 -19.84 61.26 -22.65
CA VAL A 111 -21.25 61.39 -23.10
C VAL A 111 -22.30 61.30 -21.97
N ASP A 112 -23.55 61.74 -22.29
CA ASP A 112 -24.76 61.83 -21.48
C ASP A 112 -25.13 60.46 -20.83
N LYS A 113 -25.28 60.45 -19.50
CA LYS A 113 -25.40 59.27 -18.66
C LYS A 113 -26.61 58.36 -18.93
N SER A 114 -27.75 58.87 -19.41
CA SER A 114 -28.97 58.06 -19.48
C SER A 114 -29.11 57.16 -20.71
N LYS A 115 -28.48 57.50 -21.81
CA LYS A 115 -28.48 56.66 -23.04
C LYS A 115 -27.42 55.58 -23.02
N LEU A 116 -26.45 55.72 -22.18
CA LEU A 116 -25.29 54.86 -22.11
C LEU A 116 -25.46 53.68 -21.18
N ASP A 117 -26.21 53.79 -20.10
CA ASP A 117 -26.49 52.67 -19.17
C ASP A 117 -27.27 51.54 -19.87
N SER A 118 -28.23 51.88 -20.75
CA SER A 118 -28.98 50.87 -21.51
C SER A 118 -28.16 50.23 -22.62
N LEU A 119 -27.27 50.97 -23.29
CA LEU A 119 -26.34 50.44 -24.29
C LEU A 119 -25.25 49.55 -23.66
N PHE A 120 -24.81 49.91 -22.47
CA PHE A 120 -23.83 49.20 -21.69
C PHE A 120 -24.36 47.84 -21.22
N GLU A 121 -25.57 47.76 -20.68
CA GLU A 121 -26.17 46.49 -20.25
C GLU A 121 -26.37 45.56 -21.45
N LYS A 122 -26.77 46.06 -22.61
CA LYS A 122 -26.92 45.29 -23.84
C LYS A 122 -25.60 44.73 -24.33
N ASN A 123 -24.53 45.51 -24.34
CA ASN A 123 -23.18 45.05 -24.74
C ASN A 123 -22.58 44.08 -23.75
N LEU A 124 -22.87 44.21 -22.46
CA LEU A 124 -22.45 43.29 -21.42
C LEU A 124 -23.07 41.91 -21.63
N GLU A 125 -24.37 41.81 -21.91
CA GLU A 125 -25.06 40.56 -22.21
C GLU A 125 -24.53 39.89 -23.49
N GLU A 126 -24.31 40.66 -24.54
CA GLU A 126 -23.74 40.16 -25.80
C GLU A 126 -22.32 39.61 -25.61
N THR A 127 -21.51 40.26 -24.78
CA THR A 127 -20.14 39.79 -24.47
C THR A 127 -20.17 38.52 -23.63
N LYS A 128 -21.08 38.41 -22.66
CA LYS A 128 -21.28 37.20 -21.87
C LYS A 128 -21.69 36.00 -22.75
N ILE A 129 -22.60 36.24 -23.71
CA ILE A 129 -23.07 35.22 -24.65
C ILE A 129 -21.94 34.77 -25.57
N ALA A 130 -21.14 35.70 -26.09
CA ALA A 130 -19.99 35.40 -26.96
C ALA A 130 -18.93 34.60 -26.25
N LEU A 131 -18.63 34.91 -24.98
CA LEU A 131 -17.66 34.16 -24.15
C LEU A 131 -18.16 32.75 -23.76
N LYS A 132 -19.46 32.56 -23.57
CA LYS A 132 -20.07 31.25 -23.38
C LYS A 132 -19.93 30.35 -24.60
N LYS A 133 -20.03 30.92 -25.82
CA LYS A 133 -19.85 30.16 -27.07
C LYS A 133 -18.42 29.74 -27.32
N ILE A 134 -17.41 30.44 -26.81
CA ILE A 134 -15.99 30.11 -26.94
C ILE A 134 -15.57 28.99 -25.94
N SER A 135 -16.35 28.82 -24.86
CA SER A 135 -16.04 27.82 -23.82
C SER A 135 -16.76 26.47 -23.97
N SER A 136 -17.49 26.30 -25.04
CA SER A 136 -18.16 25.00 -25.40
C SER A 136 -17.31 24.14 -26.30
#